data_23b84c1a30bf5c4f89bacdcd002483c2
#
_entry.id   23b84c1a30bf5c4f89bacdcd002483c2
#
_cell.length_a   1.000
_cell.length_b   1.000
_cell.length_c   1.000
_cell.angle_alpha   90.00
_cell.angle_beta   90.00
_cell.angle_gamma   90.00
#
_symmetry.space_group_name_H-M   'P 1'
#
loop_
_entity.id
_entity.type
_entity.pdbx_description
1 polymer ?
#
loop_
_entity_poly.entity_id
_entity_poly.type
_entity_poly.pdbx_seq_one_letter_code
_entity_poly.pdbx_strand_id
1 'polypeptide(L)'
;MLVEETEAAPVVDEPAPNTLAGWHIRAAALVVDVLPGVAVLATAALVGLAVPLRSPWWWISVVALAAAAMLTMTNRVVLPATVGWSLGRALMGITVVGPDEAAVGVGRLLCRELAHLLDTISVFVGWLWPLWDSRRRTFADLLLHTEVHLVEPDRRPTGVSSLTARVVAAAALLCVGVGGIGVIGSLLPDRESDKTAAAVLAEGPKIVVEMLTYDPKTLRENFDRARSLTTDKYRPQLVQQQEAVQKGHPAVNEYWVTDATVLSAAPHGATMLLFMQGHRGGDNEQRFITATVRVAFVKAKDGRWLVDDLNVVTKPKPVKGQK
;
A
#
# COMPACT_ATOMS: atom_id res chain seq x y z
N MET A 1 42.44 -84.96 0.00
CA MET A 1 41.95 -83.95 -0.89
C MET A 1 41.21 -82.91 -0.02
N LEU A 2 41.98 -81.95 0.49
CA LEU A 2 41.47 -80.87 1.36
C LEU A 2 41.08 -79.75 0.44
N VAL A 3 39.77 -79.39 0.44
CA VAL A 3 39.25 -78.25 -0.21
C VAL A 3 39.51 -77.03 0.72
N GLU A 4 40.36 -76.19 0.30
CA GLU A 4 40.70 -74.92 0.96
C GLU A 4 39.56 -73.91 0.63
N GLU A 5 38.69 -73.67 1.65
CA GLU A 5 37.67 -72.59 1.55
C GLU A 5 38.42 -71.27 1.59
N THR A 6 38.46 -70.63 0.45
CA THR A 6 38.93 -69.22 0.35
C THR A 6 37.90 -68.30 0.98
N GLU A 7 38.13 -67.90 2.20
CA GLU A 7 37.39 -66.87 2.91
C GLU A 7 37.48 -65.52 2.09
N ALA A 8 36.36 -65.14 1.50
CA ALA A 8 36.28 -63.85 0.74
C ALA A 8 36.52 -62.70 1.70
N ALA A 9 37.55 -61.92 1.41
CA ALA A 9 37.86 -60.72 2.15
C ALA A 9 36.62 -59.80 2.22
N PRO A 10 36.37 -59.11 3.37
CA PRO A 10 35.24 -58.17 3.49
C PRO A 10 35.38 -57.09 2.41
N VAL A 11 34.34 -56.92 1.60
CA VAL A 11 34.19 -55.78 0.68
C VAL A 11 34.18 -54.56 1.55
N VAL A 12 35.32 -53.82 1.58
CA VAL A 12 35.40 -52.49 2.14
C VAL A 12 34.54 -51.65 1.22
N ASP A 13 33.37 -51.25 1.73
CA ASP A 13 32.52 -50.27 1.05
C ASP A 13 33.34 -48.99 0.84
N GLU A 14 33.82 -48.76 -0.36
CA GLU A 14 34.46 -47.51 -0.71
C GLU A 14 33.50 -46.36 -0.43
N PRO A 15 33.88 -45.32 0.34
CA PRO A 15 33.01 -44.20 0.63
C PRO A 15 32.56 -43.59 -0.70
N ALA A 16 31.28 -43.56 -0.92
CA ALA A 16 30.66 -43.03 -2.15
C ALA A 16 31.21 -41.61 -2.47
N PRO A 17 31.68 -41.38 -3.71
CA PRO A 17 32.39 -40.17 -4.07
C PRO A 17 31.51 -38.93 -3.89
N ASN A 18 31.97 -38.02 -3.01
CA ASN A 18 31.57 -36.63 -2.89
C ASN A 18 30.04 -36.39 -2.86
N THR A 19 29.38 -36.73 -1.76
CA THR A 19 27.95 -36.51 -1.53
C THR A 19 27.59 -35.02 -1.25
N LEU A 20 28.57 -34.13 -1.09
CA LEU A 20 28.36 -32.74 -0.73
C LEU A 20 27.84 -31.91 -1.89
N ALA A 21 26.73 -31.18 -1.68
CA ALA A 21 26.12 -30.30 -2.68
C ALA A 21 26.98 -29.09 -2.99
N GLY A 22 27.20 -28.81 -4.28
CA GLY A 22 27.92 -27.62 -4.74
C GLY A 22 27.16 -26.33 -4.43
N TRP A 23 27.90 -25.21 -4.34
CA TRP A 23 27.31 -23.89 -4.04
C TRP A 23 26.19 -23.48 -4.98
N HIS A 24 26.36 -23.66 -6.30
CA HIS A 24 25.38 -23.29 -7.32
C HIS A 24 24.05 -24.06 -7.20
N ILE A 25 24.10 -25.34 -6.86
CA ILE A 25 22.88 -26.18 -6.64
C ILE A 25 22.14 -25.67 -5.39
N ARG A 26 22.87 -25.33 -4.34
CA ARG A 26 22.30 -24.77 -3.10
C ARG A 26 21.67 -23.39 -3.33
N ALA A 27 22.35 -22.53 -4.09
CA ALA A 27 21.84 -21.22 -4.49
C ALA A 27 20.57 -21.35 -5.35
N ALA A 28 20.55 -22.27 -6.32
CA ALA A 28 19.36 -22.54 -7.13
C ALA A 28 18.19 -23.03 -6.29
N ALA A 29 18.43 -23.95 -5.34
CA ALA A 29 17.40 -24.40 -4.42
C ALA A 29 16.84 -23.26 -3.57
N LEU A 30 17.71 -22.36 -3.05
CA LEU A 30 17.30 -21.19 -2.29
C LEU A 30 16.42 -20.26 -3.13
N VAL A 31 16.80 -19.97 -4.38
CA VAL A 31 16.03 -19.14 -5.29
C VAL A 31 14.62 -19.70 -5.50
N VAL A 32 14.49 -21.01 -5.75
CA VAL A 32 13.18 -21.66 -5.92
C VAL A 32 12.35 -21.57 -4.64
N ASP A 33 12.95 -21.75 -3.46
CA ASP A 33 12.25 -21.74 -2.18
C ASP A 33 11.81 -20.35 -1.73
N VAL A 34 12.55 -19.29 -2.08
CA VAL A 34 12.40 -17.96 -1.50
C VAL A 34 11.82 -16.95 -2.49
N LEU A 35 12.24 -16.96 -3.76
CA LEU A 35 11.89 -15.94 -4.74
C LEU A 35 10.37 -15.79 -4.95
N PRO A 36 9.56 -16.87 -5.08
CA PRO A 36 8.11 -16.71 -5.23
C PRO A 36 7.46 -16.02 -4.04
N GLY A 37 7.88 -16.37 -2.81
CA GLY A 37 7.40 -15.73 -1.59
C GLY A 37 7.82 -14.28 -1.48
N VAL A 38 9.08 -13.97 -1.75
CA VAL A 38 9.62 -12.58 -1.73
C VAL A 38 8.92 -11.71 -2.78
N ALA A 39 8.62 -12.23 -3.97
CA ALA A 39 7.89 -11.48 -5.00
C ALA A 39 6.49 -11.07 -4.50
N VAL A 40 5.74 -11.99 -3.89
CA VAL A 40 4.43 -11.69 -3.32
C VAL A 40 4.54 -10.73 -2.14
N LEU A 41 5.52 -10.93 -1.23
CA LEU A 41 5.77 -10.04 -0.09
C LEU A 41 6.09 -8.61 -0.55
N ALA A 42 6.99 -8.46 -1.51
CA ALA A 42 7.36 -7.13 -2.04
C ALA A 42 6.17 -6.44 -2.72
N THR A 43 5.43 -7.16 -3.56
CA THR A 43 4.23 -6.62 -4.23
C THR A 43 3.17 -6.19 -3.22
N ALA A 44 2.86 -7.04 -2.24
CA ALA A 44 1.85 -6.74 -1.23
C ALA A 44 2.30 -5.58 -0.30
N ALA A 45 3.60 -5.48 0.03
CA ALA A 45 4.14 -4.36 0.79
C ALA A 45 4.02 -3.05 0.02
N LEU A 46 4.39 -3.02 -1.26
CA LEU A 46 4.27 -1.83 -2.11
C LEU A 46 2.82 -1.38 -2.24
N VAL A 47 1.89 -2.31 -2.45
CA VAL A 47 0.46 -2.00 -2.51
C VAL A 47 -0.05 -1.47 -1.17
N GLY A 48 0.34 -2.11 -0.06
CA GLY A 48 -0.05 -1.67 1.29
C GLY A 48 0.43 -0.27 1.65
N LEU A 49 1.56 0.18 1.07
CA LEU A 49 2.08 1.55 1.20
C LEU A 49 1.36 2.55 0.28
N ALA A 50 0.81 2.09 -0.87
CA ALA A 50 0.18 2.94 -1.87
C ALA A 50 -1.32 3.20 -1.62
N VAL A 51 -2.01 2.31 -0.88
CA VAL A 51 -3.44 2.43 -0.60
C VAL A 51 -3.71 3.10 0.75
N PRO A 52 -4.88 3.74 0.95
CA PRO A 52 -5.23 4.37 2.22
C PRO A 52 -5.19 3.38 3.39
N LEU A 53 -4.58 3.78 4.50
CA LEU A 53 -4.48 2.98 5.72
C LEU A 53 -5.87 2.51 6.18
N ARG A 54 -5.95 1.24 6.61
CA ARG A 54 -7.18 0.57 7.09
C ARG A 54 -8.31 0.48 6.06
N SER A 55 -8.06 0.79 4.77
CA SER A 55 -9.00 0.49 3.70
C SER A 55 -9.15 -1.03 3.50
N PRO A 56 -10.22 -1.52 2.84
CA PRO A 56 -10.32 -2.93 2.47
C PRO A 56 -9.10 -3.43 1.68
N TRP A 57 -8.54 -2.60 0.80
CA TRP A 57 -7.37 -2.90 -0.01
C TRP A 57 -6.09 -3.05 0.83
N TRP A 58 -5.95 -2.22 1.88
CA TRP A 58 -4.85 -2.33 2.83
C TRP A 58 -4.90 -3.66 3.60
N TRP A 59 -6.08 -4.08 4.06
CA TRP A 59 -6.24 -5.37 4.74
C TRP A 59 -5.96 -6.56 3.83
N ILE A 60 -6.36 -6.50 2.55
CA ILE A 60 -5.99 -7.52 1.55
C ILE A 60 -4.47 -7.63 1.43
N SER A 61 -3.76 -6.52 1.37
CA SER A 61 -2.29 -6.51 1.32
C SER A 61 -1.67 -7.13 2.57
N VAL A 62 -2.18 -6.81 3.76
CA VAL A 62 -1.71 -7.39 5.04
C VAL A 62 -1.92 -8.91 5.08
N VAL A 63 -3.09 -9.37 4.64
CA VAL A 63 -3.39 -10.82 4.57
C VAL A 63 -2.47 -11.51 3.57
N ALA A 64 -2.23 -10.92 2.40
CA ALA A 64 -1.30 -11.45 1.40
C ALA A 64 0.13 -11.54 1.93
N LEU A 65 0.61 -10.50 2.66
CA LEU A 65 1.89 -10.51 3.33
C LEU A 65 2.01 -11.66 4.34
N ALA A 66 1.04 -11.78 5.24
CA ALA A 66 1.02 -12.83 6.27
C ALA A 66 0.99 -14.23 5.65
N ALA A 67 0.15 -14.44 4.63
CA ALA A 67 0.04 -15.72 3.93
C ALA A 67 1.35 -16.08 3.20
N ALA A 68 1.95 -15.13 2.47
CA ALA A 68 3.22 -15.37 1.76
C ALA A 68 4.36 -15.71 2.73
N ALA A 69 4.47 -14.99 3.85
CA ALA A 69 5.47 -15.26 4.89
C ALA A 69 5.27 -16.64 5.50
N MET A 70 4.03 -16.99 5.87
CA MET A 70 3.68 -18.29 6.46
C MET A 70 3.95 -19.44 5.49
N LEU A 71 3.57 -19.32 4.22
CA LEU A 71 3.81 -20.35 3.21
C LEU A 71 5.31 -20.56 2.94
N THR A 72 6.07 -19.45 2.87
CA THR A 72 7.53 -19.53 2.71
C THR A 72 8.19 -20.23 3.92
N MET A 73 7.79 -19.87 5.14
CA MET A 73 8.28 -20.56 6.35
C MET A 73 7.87 -22.03 6.40
N THR A 74 6.65 -22.36 6.01
CA THR A 74 6.19 -23.75 5.92
C THR A 74 7.06 -24.53 4.94
N ASN A 75 7.32 -24.01 3.75
CA ASN A 75 8.17 -24.65 2.75
C ASN A 75 9.62 -24.83 3.25
N ARG A 76 10.18 -23.88 3.99
CA ARG A 76 11.61 -23.92 4.37
C ARG A 76 11.89 -24.64 5.70
N VAL A 77 10.91 -24.69 6.59
CA VAL A 77 11.09 -25.24 7.95
C VAL A 77 10.21 -26.46 8.18
N VAL A 78 8.89 -26.35 7.94
CA VAL A 78 7.95 -27.42 8.27
C VAL A 78 8.08 -28.59 7.32
N LEU A 79 8.05 -28.36 6.01
CA LEU A 79 8.18 -29.45 5.02
C LEU A 79 9.49 -30.24 5.20
N PRO A 80 10.68 -29.61 5.28
CA PRO A 80 11.90 -30.39 5.47
C PRO A 80 11.94 -31.19 6.77
N ALA A 81 11.29 -30.72 7.82
CA ALA A 81 11.22 -31.42 9.08
C ALA A 81 10.25 -32.59 9.08
N THR A 82 9.20 -32.57 8.25
CA THR A 82 8.15 -33.59 8.20
C THR A 82 8.32 -34.59 7.07
N VAL A 83 8.67 -34.10 5.87
CA VAL A 83 8.81 -34.91 4.66
C VAL A 83 10.25 -34.99 4.14
N GLY A 84 11.20 -34.32 4.80
CA GLY A 84 12.64 -34.37 4.50
C GLY A 84 13.10 -33.39 3.42
N TRP A 85 12.23 -32.59 2.78
CA TRP A 85 12.60 -31.69 1.69
C TRP A 85 11.75 -30.44 1.63
N SER A 86 12.32 -29.32 1.14
CA SER A 86 11.61 -28.16 0.63
C SER A 86 11.48 -28.26 -0.89
N LEU A 87 10.64 -27.42 -1.48
CA LEU A 87 10.37 -27.43 -2.93
C LEU A 87 11.66 -27.29 -3.75
N GLY A 88 12.50 -26.31 -3.41
CA GLY A 88 13.77 -26.06 -4.08
C GLY A 88 14.79 -27.17 -3.84
N ARG A 89 14.88 -27.67 -2.60
CA ARG A 89 15.76 -28.80 -2.27
C ARG A 89 15.37 -30.07 -3.03
N ALA A 90 14.09 -30.41 -3.07
CA ALA A 90 13.58 -31.53 -3.83
C ALA A 90 13.84 -31.42 -5.34
N LEU A 91 13.63 -30.20 -5.91
CA LEU A 91 13.89 -29.93 -7.33
C LEU A 91 15.37 -30.10 -7.67
N MET A 92 16.26 -29.62 -6.80
CA MET A 92 17.71 -29.69 -7.00
C MET A 92 18.31 -31.04 -6.52
N GLY A 93 17.54 -31.93 -5.90
CA GLY A 93 18.01 -33.19 -5.37
C GLY A 93 19.03 -33.05 -4.26
N ILE A 94 18.78 -32.17 -3.29
CA ILE A 94 19.63 -31.95 -2.12
C ILE A 94 18.83 -32.07 -0.81
N THR A 95 19.51 -32.47 0.26
CA THR A 95 18.94 -32.53 1.61
C THR A 95 19.90 -31.90 2.62
N VAL A 96 19.34 -31.40 3.73
CA VAL A 96 20.11 -30.91 4.87
C VAL A 96 20.16 -32.01 5.92
N VAL A 97 21.35 -32.37 6.35
CA VAL A 97 21.60 -33.38 7.38
C VAL A 97 22.31 -32.77 8.58
N GLY A 98 22.06 -33.32 9.75
CA GLY A 98 22.75 -32.99 10.98
C GLY A 98 24.01 -33.84 11.17
N PRO A 99 24.65 -33.81 12.37
CA PRO A 99 25.71 -34.72 12.73
C PRO A 99 25.27 -36.17 12.55
N ASP A 100 26.20 -36.99 12.09
CA ASP A 100 25.98 -38.43 11.84
C ASP A 100 24.83 -38.71 10.84
N GLU A 101 24.65 -37.80 9.84
CA GLU A 101 23.61 -37.88 8.81
C GLU A 101 22.16 -37.93 9.36
N ALA A 102 21.99 -37.52 10.63
CA ALA A 102 20.68 -37.52 11.27
C ALA A 102 19.72 -36.49 10.64
N ALA A 103 18.43 -36.82 10.62
CA ALA A 103 17.38 -35.91 10.18
C ALA A 103 17.32 -34.65 11.06
N VAL A 104 17.15 -33.50 10.44
CA VAL A 104 17.15 -32.18 11.13
C VAL A 104 15.72 -31.80 11.53
N GLY A 105 15.46 -31.70 12.84
CA GLY A 105 14.15 -31.32 13.36
C GLY A 105 13.80 -29.82 13.15
N VAL A 106 12.49 -29.49 13.30
CA VAL A 106 11.91 -28.16 13.09
C VAL A 106 12.70 -27.06 13.82
N GLY A 107 13.04 -27.26 15.11
CA GLY A 107 13.75 -26.25 15.90
C GLY A 107 15.13 -25.91 15.34
N ARG A 108 15.91 -26.93 14.93
CA ARG A 108 17.23 -26.72 14.33
C ARG A 108 17.13 -26.05 12.96
N LEU A 109 16.12 -26.42 12.13
CA LEU A 109 15.87 -25.76 10.85
C LEU A 109 15.47 -24.30 11.04
N LEU A 110 14.61 -23.99 12.02
CA LEU A 110 14.24 -22.61 12.34
C LEU A 110 15.45 -21.80 12.79
N CYS A 111 16.26 -22.33 13.71
CA CYS A 111 17.51 -21.69 14.12
C CYS A 111 18.46 -21.49 12.93
N ARG A 112 18.49 -22.44 11.98
CA ARG A 112 19.30 -22.32 10.76
C ARG A 112 18.81 -21.18 9.86
N GLU A 113 17.50 -21.04 9.67
CA GLU A 113 16.94 -19.91 8.92
C GLU A 113 17.26 -18.56 9.59
N LEU A 114 17.20 -18.49 10.92
CA LEU A 114 17.61 -17.28 11.65
C LEU A 114 19.14 -17.03 11.55
N ALA A 115 19.94 -18.10 11.61
CA ALA A 115 21.39 -18.00 11.48
C ALA A 115 21.85 -17.53 10.09
N HIS A 116 21.03 -17.73 9.05
CA HIS A 116 21.29 -17.13 7.72
C HIS A 116 21.27 -15.58 7.72
N LEU A 117 20.74 -14.93 8.77
CA LEU A 117 20.93 -13.50 8.97
C LEU A 117 22.41 -13.15 9.15
N LEU A 118 23.22 -14.01 9.80
CA LEU A 118 24.66 -13.81 9.92
C LEU A 118 25.34 -13.87 8.55
N ASP A 119 24.90 -14.81 7.68
CA ASP A 119 25.42 -14.91 6.32
C ASP A 119 25.15 -13.63 5.51
N THR A 120 24.03 -12.95 5.81
CA THR A 120 23.58 -11.71 5.11
C THR A 120 24.26 -10.47 5.71
N ILE A 121 24.30 -10.34 7.04
CA ILE A 121 24.90 -9.20 7.76
C ILE A 121 26.41 -9.11 7.51
N SER A 122 27.10 -10.26 7.31
CA SER A 122 28.51 -10.32 6.92
C SER A 122 28.76 -9.89 5.46
N VAL A 123 27.89 -9.03 4.89
CA VAL A 123 27.98 -8.57 3.49
C VAL A 123 27.98 -9.75 2.51
N PHE A 124 27.12 -10.75 2.77
CA PHE A 124 26.97 -11.99 2.01
C PHE A 124 28.18 -12.92 2.01
N VAL A 125 29.24 -12.64 2.77
CA VAL A 125 30.43 -13.53 2.85
C VAL A 125 30.04 -14.92 3.33
N GLY A 126 29.13 -15.05 4.30
CA GLY A 126 28.65 -16.34 4.78
C GLY A 126 27.95 -17.17 3.70
N TRP A 127 27.22 -16.54 2.77
CA TRP A 127 26.61 -17.23 1.62
C TRP A 127 27.64 -17.71 0.60
N LEU A 128 28.79 -17.05 0.48
CA LEU A 128 29.90 -17.42 -0.40
C LEU A 128 30.89 -18.37 0.28
N TRP A 129 30.87 -18.48 1.62
CA TRP A 129 31.81 -19.29 2.40
C TRP A 129 31.94 -20.76 1.91
N PRO A 130 30.86 -21.42 1.42
CA PRO A 130 30.94 -22.79 0.86
C PRO A 130 31.88 -22.94 -0.33
N LEU A 131 32.37 -21.86 -0.94
CA LEU A 131 33.38 -21.90 -2.03
C LEU A 131 34.78 -22.19 -1.48
N TRP A 132 35.03 -21.90 -0.20
CA TRP A 132 36.34 -22.06 0.44
C TRP A 132 36.34 -23.14 1.53
N ASP A 133 35.22 -23.44 2.15
CA ASP A 133 35.08 -24.48 3.16
C ASP A 133 35.17 -25.88 2.54
N SER A 134 36.00 -26.76 3.08
CA SER A 134 36.15 -28.14 2.58
C SER A 134 34.85 -28.96 2.65
N ARG A 135 33.98 -28.66 3.62
CA ARG A 135 32.66 -29.27 3.80
C ARG A 135 31.53 -28.43 3.19
N ARG A 136 31.84 -27.40 2.43
CA ARG A 136 30.90 -26.51 1.71
C ARG A 136 29.81 -25.92 2.60
N ARG A 137 30.13 -25.53 3.85
CA ARG A 137 29.19 -25.01 4.84
C ARG A 137 29.09 -23.50 4.78
N THR A 138 27.89 -22.93 4.97
CA THR A 138 27.66 -21.51 5.27
C THR A 138 27.96 -21.23 6.74
N PHE A 139 27.97 -19.96 7.19
CA PHE A 139 28.10 -19.65 8.61
C PHE A 139 26.95 -20.23 9.43
N ALA A 140 25.70 -20.21 8.87
CA ALA A 140 24.57 -20.88 9.48
C ALA A 140 24.79 -22.39 9.63
N ASP A 141 25.36 -23.04 8.61
CA ASP A 141 25.69 -24.47 8.67
C ASP A 141 26.79 -24.78 9.70
N LEU A 142 27.81 -23.90 9.82
CA LEU A 142 28.85 -24.03 10.83
C LEU A 142 28.28 -23.92 12.25
N LEU A 143 27.40 -22.95 12.48
CA LEU A 143 26.79 -22.69 13.78
C LEU A 143 25.87 -23.83 14.22
N LEU A 144 25.08 -24.39 13.29
CA LEU A 144 24.09 -25.43 13.60
C LEU A 144 24.61 -26.85 13.36
N HIS A 145 25.88 -27.01 12.96
CA HIS A 145 26.51 -28.29 12.65
C HIS A 145 25.68 -29.08 11.62
N THR A 146 25.32 -28.42 10.50
CA THR A 146 24.56 -29.02 9.40
C THR A 146 25.41 -29.09 8.14
N GLU A 147 25.07 -30.01 7.25
CA GLU A 147 25.67 -30.16 5.92
C GLU A 147 24.58 -30.34 4.88
N VAL A 148 24.93 -30.07 3.61
CA VAL A 148 23.98 -30.22 2.50
C VAL A 148 24.53 -31.28 1.55
N HIS A 149 23.81 -32.38 1.46
CA HIS A 149 24.17 -33.58 0.66
C HIS A 149 23.31 -33.69 -0.60
N LEU A 150 23.87 -34.31 -1.64
CA LEU A 150 23.14 -34.73 -2.83
C LEU A 150 22.28 -35.97 -2.50
N VAL A 151 21.08 -35.99 -3.02
CA VAL A 151 20.15 -37.13 -2.90
C VAL A 151 20.25 -37.97 -4.18
N GLU A 152 20.38 -39.29 -4.00
CA GLU A 152 20.37 -40.22 -5.13
C GLU A 152 19.11 -40.05 -5.99
N PRO A 153 19.22 -40.22 -7.32
CA PRO A 153 18.09 -40.00 -8.23
C PRO A 153 16.84 -40.80 -7.87
N ASP A 154 17.02 -42.05 -7.42
CA ASP A 154 15.93 -42.98 -7.09
C ASP A 154 15.18 -42.59 -5.80
N ARG A 155 15.79 -41.79 -4.95
CA ARG A 155 15.19 -41.28 -3.69
C ARG A 155 14.56 -39.88 -3.83
N ARG A 156 14.61 -39.28 -5.03
CA ARG A 156 14.01 -37.96 -5.27
C ARG A 156 12.49 -38.09 -5.39
N PRO A 157 11.73 -37.15 -4.76
CA PRO A 157 10.27 -37.17 -4.89
C PRO A 157 9.85 -36.91 -6.34
N THR A 158 8.86 -37.67 -6.83
CA THR A 158 8.33 -37.52 -8.18
C THR A 158 7.36 -36.32 -8.29
N GLY A 159 7.23 -35.72 -9.47
CA GLY A 159 6.26 -34.65 -9.73
C GLY A 159 6.64 -33.29 -9.16
N VAL A 160 7.83 -33.11 -8.58
CA VAL A 160 8.29 -31.83 -7.96
C VAL A 160 8.36 -30.72 -8.98
N SER A 161 8.80 -30.96 -10.20
CA SER A 161 8.90 -29.95 -11.27
C SER A 161 7.53 -29.33 -11.60
N SER A 162 6.49 -30.14 -11.71
CA SER A 162 5.12 -29.67 -11.97
C SER A 162 4.53 -28.94 -10.77
N LEU A 163 4.86 -29.36 -9.54
CA LEU A 163 4.46 -28.65 -8.32
C LEU A 163 5.15 -27.29 -8.23
N THR A 164 6.45 -27.22 -8.48
CA THR A 164 7.21 -25.97 -8.52
C THR A 164 6.64 -25.00 -9.56
N ALA A 165 6.38 -25.47 -10.78
CA ALA A 165 5.77 -24.65 -11.83
C ALA A 165 4.41 -24.08 -11.39
N ARG A 166 3.56 -24.90 -10.73
CA ARG A 166 2.27 -24.42 -10.19
C ARG A 166 2.43 -23.39 -9.09
N VAL A 167 3.39 -23.57 -8.17
CA VAL A 167 3.65 -22.59 -7.10
C VAL A 167 4.15 -21.28 -7.68
N VAL A 168 5.09 -21.31 -8.64
CA VAL A 168 5.59 -20.10 -9.31
C VAL A 168 4.47 -19.40 -10.09
N ALA A 169 3.64 -20.15 -10.83
CA ALA A 169 2.50 -19.58 -11.54
C ALA A 169 1.48 -18.96 -10.58
N ALA A 170 1.17 -19.61 -9.46
CA ALA A 170 0.28 -19.08 -8.44
C ALA A 170 0.84 -17.79 -7.81
N ALA A 171 2.13 -17.75 -7.49
CA ALA A 171 2.79 -16.54 -6.99
C ALA A 171 2.74 -15.39 -8.00
N ALA A 172 3.00 -15.66 -9.28
CA ALA A 172 2.89 -14.68 -10.35
C ALA A 172 1.46 -14.13 -10.49
N LEU A 173 0.45 -15.00 -10.47
CA LEU A 173 -0.96 -14.60 -10.51
C LEU A 173 -1.35 -13.76 -9.29
N LEU A 174 -0.85 -14.12 -8.10
CA LEU A 174 -1.05 -13.31 -6.88
C LEU A 174 -0.40 -11.93 -7.00
N CYS A 175 0.81 -11.84 -7.51
CA CYS A 175 1.47 -10.55 -7.76
C CYS A 175 0.67 -9.68 -8.73
N VAL A 176 0.17 -10.25 -9.83
CA VAL A 176 -0.68 -9.53 -10.80
C VAL A 176 -2.00 -9.10 -10.15
N GLY A 177 -2.65 -10.00 -9.40
CA GLY A 177 -3.92 -9.71 -8.72
C GLY A 177 -3.77 -8.61 -7.67
N VAL A 178 -2.81 -8.76 -6.76
CA VAL A 178 -2.55 -7.76 -5.70
C VAL A 178 -2.07 -6.44 -6.29
N GLY A 179 -1.20 -6.46 -7.31
CA GLY A 179 -0.74 -5.27 -8.02
C GLY A 179 -1.90 -4.55 -8.74
N GLY A 180 -2.78 -5.29 -9.42
CA GLY A 180 -3.97 -4.75 -10.06
C GLY A 180 -4.92 -4.07 -9.06
N ILE A 181 -5.14 -4.69 -7.91
CA ILE A 181 -5.91 -4.09 -6.80
C ILE A 181 -5.27 -2.78 -6.33
N GLY A 182 -3.94 -2.74 -6.21
CA GLY A 182 -3.21 -1.53 -5.83
C GLY A 182 -3.43 -0.37 -6.81
N VAL A 183 -3.35 -0.66 -8.11
CA VAL A 183 -3.63 0.31 -9.18
C VAL A 183 -5.09 0.82 -9.09
N ILE A 184 -6.05 -0.07 -8.96
CA ILE A 184 -7.46 0.30 -8.82
C ILE A 184 -7.69 1.13 -7.56
N GLY A 185 -7.16 0.69 -6.41
CA GLY A 185 -7.36 1.35 -5.11
C GLY A 185 -6.70 2.72 -4.99
N SER A 186 -5.63 3.00 -5.74
CA SER A 186 -4.95 4.30 -5.75
C SER A 186 -5.50 5.26 -6.82
N LEU A 187 -5.76 4.78 -8.05
CA LEU A 187 -6.14 5.65 -9.15
C LEU A 187 -7.62 6.06 -9.16
N LEU A 188 -8.54 5.21 -8.65
CA LEU A 188 -9.98 5.55 -8.67
C LEU A 188 -10.34 6.71 -7.71
N PRO A 189 -9.86 6.75 -6.44
CA PRO A 189 -10.11 7.89 -5.56
C PRO A 189 -9.58 9.21 -6.11
N ASP A 190 -8.38 9.20 -6.72
CA ASP A 190 -7.79 10.41 -7.29
C ASP A 190 -8.64 10.95 -8.45
N ARG A 191 -9.10 10.09 -9.35
CA ARG A 191 -10.00 10.50 -10.47
C ARG A 191 -11.31 11.10 -10.00
N GLU A 192 -11.92 10.57 -8.96
CA GLU A 192 -13.17 11.14 -8.40
C GLU A 192 -12.90 12.48 -7.71
N SER A 193 -11.78 12.62 -7.02
CA SER A 193 -11.35 13.87 -6.42
C SER A 193 -11.05 14.94 -7.48
N ASP A 194 -10.38 14.56 -8.58
CA ASP A 194 -10.10 15.47 -9.70
C ASP A 194 -11.38 15.94 -10.39
N LYS A 195 -12.34 15.04 -10.63
CA LYS A 195 -13.66 15.41 -11.16
C LYS A 195 -14.42 16.36 -10.24
N THR A 196 -14.35 16.12 -8.93
CA THR A 196 -14.93 16.98 -7.91
C THR A 196 -14.28 18.35 -7.91
N ALA A 197 -12.94 18.42 -7.96
CA ALA A 197 -12.20 19.68 -8.04
C ALA A 197 -12.61 20.48 -9.28
N ALA A 198 -12.67 19.84 -10.44
CA ALA A 198 -13.08 20.49 -11.69
C ALA A 198 -14.55 21.00 -11.64
N ALA A 199 -15.47 20.19 -11.10
CA ALA A 199 -16.87 20.57 -10.97
C ALA A 199 -17.06 21.75 -10.01
N VAL A 200 -16.40 21.71 -8.83
CA VAL A 200 -16.50 22.81 -7.86
C VAL A 200 -15.80 24.07 -8.37
N LEU A 201 -14.71 23.96 -9.14
CA LEU A 201 -14.09 25.13 -9.77
C LEU A 201 -15.01 25.81 -10.77
N ALA A 202 -15.83 25.06 -11.51
CA ALA A 202 -16.76 25.58 -12.49
C ALA A 202 -18.05 26.17 -11.88
N GLU A 203 -18.57 25.56 -10.82
CA GLU A 203 -19.88 25.88 -10.24
C GLU A 203 -19.77 26.69 -8.93
N GLY A 204 -18.77 26.41 -8.10
CA GLY A 204 -18.60 26.99 -6.77
C GLY A 204 -18.60 28.53 -6.75
N PRO A 205 -17.86 29.22 -7.65
CA PRO A 205 -17.87 30.68 -7.73
C PRO A 205 -19.28 31.23 -7.94
N LYS A 206 -20.07 30.62 -8.83
CA LYS A 206 -21.44 31.05 -9.13
C LYS A 206 -22.37 30.89 -7.92
N ILE A 207 -22.26 29.75 -7.23
CA ILE A 207 -23.05 29.45 -6.02
C ILE A 207 -22.77 30.51 -4.93
N VAL A 208 -21.50 30.85 -4.70
CA VAL A 208 -21.14 31.83 -3.67
C VAL A 208 -21.57 33.24 -4.04
N VAL A 209 -21.41 33.65 -5.30
CA VAL A 209 -21.92 34.94 -5.80
C VAL A 209 -23.42 35.03 -5.61
N GLU A 210 -24.18 34.01 -6.02
CA GLU A 210 -25.65 33.98 -5.89
C GLU A 210 -26.07 34.01 -4.40
N MET A 211 -25.33 33.32 -3.52
CA MET A 211 -25.63 33.29 -2.09
C MET A 211 -25.37 34.64 -1.38
N LEU A 212 -24.38 35.42 -1.82
CA LEU A 212 -23.96 36.65 -1.16
C LEU A 212 -24.55 37.95 -1.80
N THR A 213 -25.04 37.84 -3.04
CA THR A 213 -25.62 38.99 -3.76
C THR A 213 -27.10 39.12 -3.42
N TYR A 214 -27.52 40.36 -3.10
CA TYR A 214 -28.93 40.67 -2.86
C TYR A 214 -29.27 42.13 -3.19
N ASP A 215 -30.53 42.34 -3.61
CA ASP A 215 -31.12 43.66 -3.85
C ASP A 215 -32.26 43.89 -2.82
N PRO A 216 -32.35 45.05 -2.18
CA PRO A 216 -33.44 45.43 -1.27
C PRO A 216 -34.85 45.23 -1.86
N LYS A 217 -34.98 45.41 -3.18
CA LYS A 217 -36.30 45.23 -3.87
C LYS A 217 -36.76 43.79 -3.95
N THR A 218 -35.83 42.84 -4.00
CA THR A 218 -36.11 41.38 -4.11
C THR A 218 -35.47 40.60 -2.93
N LEU A 219 -35.27 41.25 -1.82
CA LEU A 219 -34.50 40.73 -0.67
C LEU A 219 -34.97 39.38 -0.18
N ARG A 220 -36.29 39.21 -0.05
CA ARG A 220 -36.88 37.94 0.43
C ARG A 220 -36.57 36.78 -0.53
N GLU A 221 -36.76 37.01 -1.83
CA GLU A 221 -36.51 36.02 -2.86
C GLU A 221 -35.02 35.65 -2.94
N ASN A 222 -34.12 36.67 -2.87
CA ASN A 222 -32.68 36.44 -2.85
C ASN A 222 -32.27 35.62 -1.63
N PHE A 223 -32.82 35.90 -0.45
CA PHE A 223 -32.50 35.18 0.78
C PHE A 223 -33.01 33.74 0.78
N ASP A 224 -34.21 33.51 0.29
CA ASP A 224 -34.75 32.15 0.18
C ASP A 224 -33.92 31.30 -0.82
N ARG A 225 -33.48 31.89 -1.93
CA ARG A 225 -32.57 31.28 -2.88
C ARG A 225 -31.21 30.97 -2.25
N ALA A 226 -30.62 31.93 -1.53
CA ALA A 226 -29.36 31.74 -0.81
C ALA A 226 -29.46 30.56 0.19
N ARG A 227 -30.57 30.43 0.92
CA ARG A 227 -30.81 29.32 1.84
C ARG A 227 -30.85 27.96 1.15
N SER A 228 -31.41 27.92 -0.06
CA SER A 228 -31.48 26.69 -0.86
C SER A 228 -30.11 26.19 -1.36
N LEU A 229 -29.11 27.05 -1.36
CA LEU A 229 -27.73 26.77 -1.76
C LEU A 229 -26.84 26.30 -0.59
N THR A 230 -27.41 26.15 0.63
CA THR A 230 -26.66 25.79 1.84
C THR A 230 -27.13 24.46 2.42
N THR A 231 -26.21 23.76 3.10
CA THR A 231 -26.54 22.58 3.89
C THR A 231 -27.31 22.96 5.14
N ASP A 232 -28.01 21.98 5.73
CA ASP A 232 -28.70 22.18 7.02
C ASP A 232 -27.78 22.60 8.14
N LYS A 233 -26.49 22.24 8.06
CA LYS A 233 -25.46 22.62 9.01
C LYS A 233 -25.12 24.13 8.94
N TYR A 234 -24.95 24.68 7.75
CA TYR A 234 -24.54 26.08 7.56
C TYR A 234 -25.74 27.04 7.56
N ARG A 235 -26.92 26.57 7.18
CA ARG A 235 -28.15 27.41 7.04
C ARG A 235 -28.48 28.26 8.24
N PRO A 236 -28.40 27.78 9.51
CA PRO A 236 -28.69 28.61 10.68
C PRO A 236 -27.79 29.85 10.77
N GLN A 237 -26.50 29.70 10.45
CA GLN A 237 -25.54 30.80 10.45
C GLN A 237 -25.88 31.83 9.36
N LEU A 238 -26.24 31.37 8.17
CA LEU A 238 -26.66 32.24 7.07
C LEU A 238 -27.95 33.00 7.45
N VAL A 239 -28.94 32.34 8.02
CA VAL A 239 -30.21 32.96 8.47
C VAL A 239 -29.94 34.06 9.50
N GLN A 240 -29.07 33.81 10.47
CA GLN A 240 -28.69 34.84 11.47
C GLN A 240 -28.07 36.08 10.80
N GLN A 241 -27.21 35.87 9.79
CA GLN A 241 -26.64 36.99 9.01
C GLN A 241 -27.70 37.75 8.20
N GLN A 242 -28.64 37.04 7.59
CA GLN A 242 -29.75 37.61 6.83
C GLN A 242 -30.68 38.44 7.71
N GLU A 243 -31.00 37.95 8.91
CA GLU A 243 -31.80 38.72 9.90
C GLU A 243 -31.12 39.99 10.33
N ALA A 244 -29.78 39.95 10.52
CA ALA A 244 -29.03 41.16 10.83
C ALA A 244 -29.08 42.22 9.70
N VAL A 245 -29.05 41.76 8.44
CA VAL A 245 -29.22 42.63 7.26
C VAL A 245 -30.65 43.19 7.22
N GLN A 246 -31.69 42.41 7.48
CA GLN A 246 -33.07 42.86 7.48
C GLN A 246 -33.38 43.90 8.56
N LYS A 247 -32.78 43.74 9.76
CA LYS A 247 -32.92 44.71 10.87
C LYS A 247 -32.18 45.99 10.64
N GLY A 248 -31.16 46.00 9.77
CA GLY A 248 -30.44 47.18 9.32
C GLY A 248 -31.17 47.88 8.19
N HIS A 249 -30.51 48.81 7.52
CA HIS A 249 -31.02 49.39 6.28
C HIS A 249 -30.39 48.60 5.10
N PRO A 250 -31.11 47.63 4.51
CA PRO A 250 -30.54 46.82 3.44
C PRO A 250 -30.22 47.69 2.24
N ALA A 251 -28.97 47.67 1.79
CA ALA A 251 -28.51 48.30 0.57
C ALA A 251 -28.19 47.23 -0.47
N VAL A 252 -28.14 47.59 -1.75
CA VAL A 252 -27.69 46.66 -2.79
C VAL A 252 -26.31 46.13 -2.42
N ASN A 253 -26.15 44.80 -2.50
CA ASN A 253 -24.90 44.10 -2.22
C ASN A 253 -24.63 43.13 -3.36
N GLU A 254 -23.65 43.49 -4.19
CA GLU A 254 -23.31 42.73 -5.36
C GLU A 254 -21.86 42.26 -5.29
N TYR A 255 -21.63 41.01 -5.59
CA TYR A 255 -20.31 40.40 -5.60
C TYR A 255 -19.99 39.73 -6.93
N TRP A 256 -18.71 39.70 -7.28
CA TRP A 256 -18.17 38.87 -8.34
C TRP A 256 -16.85 38.24 -7.89
N VAL A 257 -16.49 37.12 -8.48
CA VAL A 257 -15.25 36.42 -8.22
C VAL A 257 -14.20 36.88 -9.22
N THR A 258 -13.05 37.31 -8.73
CA THR A 258 -11.92 37.69 -9.56
C THR A 258 -10.97 36.54 -9.81
N ASP A 259 -10.84 35.64 -8.84
CA ASP A 259 -10.05 34.42 -8.95
C ASP A 259 -10.53 33.35 -7.96
N ALA A 260 -10.25 32.06 -8.27
CA ALA A 260 -10.69 30.92 -7.48
C ALA A 260 -9.69 29.79 -7.55
N THR A 261 -9.45 29.14 -6.42
CA THR A 261 -8.60 27.93 -6.37
C THR A 261 -9.18 26.89 -5.44
N VAL A 262 -9.07 25.61 -5.83
CA VAL A 262 -9.46 24.46 -4.99
C VAL A 262 -8.29 24.12 -4.07
N LEU A 263 -8.50 24.16 -2.76
CA LEU A 263 -7.50 23.82 -1.74
C LEU A 263 -7.45 22.32 -1.48
N SER A 264 -8.60 21.66 -1.51
CA SER A 264 -8.72 20.21 -1.35
C SER A 264 -10.01 19.71 -1.99
N ALA A 265 -9.99 18.48 -2.51
CA ALA A 265 -11.15 17.81 -3.03
C ALA A 265 -11.18 16.34 -2.58
N ALA A 266 -12.39 15.83 -2.35
CA ALA A 266 -12.72 14.45 -2.06
C ALA A 266 -13.99 14.07 -2.86
N PRO A 267 -14.35 12.80 -3.03
CA PRO A 267 -15.46 12.38 -3.91
C PRO A 267 -16.80 13.10 -3.68
N HIS A 268 -17.08 13.58 -2.46
CA HIS A 268 -18.36 14.21 -2.09
C HIS A 268 -18.22 15.60 -1.49
N GLY A 269 -17.04 16.20 -1.52
CA GLY A 269 -16.82 17.53 -0.96
C GLY A 269 -15.52 18.17 -1.42
N ALA A 270 -15.49 19.51 -1.39
CA ALA A 270 -14.28 20.26 -1.71
C ALA A 270 -14.20 21.52 -0.88
N THR A 271 -12.97 22.00 -0.66
CA THR A 271 -12.71 23.32 -0.06
C THR A 271 -12.07 24.21 -1.11
N MET A 272 -12.60 25.41 -1.25
CA MET A 272 -12.17 26.40 -2.24
C MET A 272 -11.80 27.71 -1.55
N LEU A 273 -10.83 28.42 -2.10
CA LEU A 273 -10.52 29.79 -1.78
C LEU A 273 -10.99 30.68 -2.94
N LEU A 274 -11.78 31.70 -2.62
CA LEU A 274 -12.33 32.66 -3.59
C LEU A 274 -11.81 34.05 -3.27
N PHE A 275 -11.33 34.73 -4.29
CA PHE A 275 -11.01 36.15 -4.24
C PHE A 275 -12.17 36.92 -4.85
N MET A 276 -12.82 37.73 -4.03
CA MET A 276 -14.06 38.38 -4.39
C MET A 276 -13.92 39.90 -4.34
N GLN A 277 -14.57 40.55 -5.25
CA GLN A 277 -14.83 41.98 -5.23
C GLN A 277 -16.32 42.20 -5.26
N GLY A 278 -16.74 43.37 -4.80
CA GLY A 278 -18.15 43.74 -4.84
C GLY A 278 -18.35 45.21 -4.53
N HIS A 279 -19.57 45.66 -4.64
CA HIS A 279 -19.98 46.95 -4.16
C HIS A 279 -21.26 46.88 -3.31
N ARG A 280 -21.29 47.74 -2.32
CA ARG A 280 -22.42 47.89 -1.43
C ARG A 280 -22.88 49.35 -1.39
N GLY A 281 -24.17 49.59 -1.56
CA GLY A 281 -24.77 50.90 -1.52
C GLY A 281 -25.69 51.18 -2.70
N GLY A 282 -26.43 52.31 -2.69
CA GLY A 282 -27.24 52.79 -3.81
C GLY A 282 -26.42 53.66 -4.77
N ASP A 283 -27.06 54.14 -5.84
CA ASP A 283 -26.43 54.86 -6.95
C ASP A 283 -25.55 56.10 -6.54
N ASN A 284 -25.78 56.67 -5.36
CA ASN A 284 -25.06 57.84 -4.88
C ASN A 284 -23.98 57.55 -3.81
N GLU A 285 -23.90 56.34 -3.25
CA GLU A 285 -22.95 55.97 -2.19
C GLU A 285 -22.46 54.51 -2.38
N GLN A 286 -21.80 54.26 -3.48
CA GLN A 286 -21.22 52.91 -3.71
C GLN A 286 -19.90 52.78 -2.98
N ARG A 287 -19.81 51.76 -2.10
CA ARG A 287 -18.59 51.35 -1.41
C ARG A 287 -18.05 50.06 -1.98
N PHE A 288 -16.84 50.13 -2.51
CA PHE A 288 -16.13 48.89 -2.95
C PHE A 288 -15.70 48.03 -1.77
N ILE A 289 -15.87 46.75 -1.95
CA ILE A 289 -15.52 45.72 -0.97
C ILE A 289 -14.62 44.69 -1.66
N THR A 290 -13.58 44.25 -0.96
CA THR A 290 -12.76 43.10 -1.35
C THR A 290 -12.82 42.09 -0.22
N ALA A 291 -12.95 40.83 -0.54
CA ALA A 291 -12.98 39.74 0.44
C ALA A 291 -12.25 38.50 -0.11
N THR A 292 -11.51 37.82 0.75
CA THR A 292 -11.04 36.46 0.46
C THR A 292 -11.80 35.52 1.36
N VAL A 293 -12.51 34.57 0.77
CA VAL A 293 -13.35 33.65 1.50
C VAL A 293 -12.89 32.20 1.25
N ARG A 294 -12.90 31.41 2.31
CA ARG A 294 -12.76 29.97 2.25
C ARG A 294 -14.14 29.37 2.34
N VAL A 295 -14.47 28.52 1.37
CA VAL A 295 -15.79 27.89 1.27
C VAL A 295 -15.63 26.39 1.20
N ALA A 296 -16.35 25.66 2.06
CA ALA A 296 -16.50 24.23 1.98
C ALA A 296 -17.79 23.87 1.24
N PHE A 297 -17.68 23.00 0.25
CA PHE A 297 -18.79 22.49 -0.53
C PHE A 297 -19.01 21.01 -0.25
N VAL A 298 -20.27 20.60 -0.24
CA VAL A 298 -20.69 19.20 -0.13
C VAL A 298 -21.67 18.88 -1.26
N LYS A 299 -21.52 17.71 -1.86
CA LYS A 299 -22.42 17.23 -2.90
C LYS A 299 -23.67 16.60 -2.27
N ALA A 300 -24.82 17.17 -2.55
CA ALA A 300 -26.11 16.64 -2.09
C ALA A 300 -26.48 15.34 -2.82
N LYS A 301 -27.47 14.61 -2.30
CA LYS A 301 -27.95 13.35 -2.90
C LYS A 301 -28.54 13.53 -4.31
N ASP A 302 -29.04 14.71 -4.62
CA ASP A 302 -29.56 15.10 -5.94
C ASP A 302 -28.47 15.57 -6.92
N GLY A 303 -27.20 15.52 -6.49
CA GLY A 303 -26.03 15.88 -7.31
C GLY A 303 -25.62 17.34 -7.26
N ARG A 304 -26.40 18.24 -6.65
CA ARG A 304 -26.09 19.67 -6.53
C ARG A 304 -24.98 19.92 -5.49
N TRP A 305 -24.18 20.95 -5.71
CA TRP A 305 -23.22 21.46 -4.75
C TRP A 305 -23.88 22.44 -3.80
N LEU A 306 -23.70 22.22 -2.48
CA LEU A 306 -24.20 23.10 -1.41
C LEU A 306 -23.03 23.63 -0.58
N VAL A 307 -23.14 24.86 -0.10
CA VAL A 307 -22.19 25.46 0.83
C VAL A 307 -22.42 24.87 2.23
N ASP A 308 -21.36 24.24 2.78
CA ASP A 308 -21.38 23.62 4.09
C ASP A 308 -20.70 24.47 5.18
N ASP A 309 -19.80 25.37 4.75
CA ASP A 309 -19.15 26.37 5.59
C ASP A 309 -18.61 27.52 4.73
N LEU A 310 -18.62 28.72 5.25
CA LEU A 310 -18.01 29.90 4.64
C LEU A 310 -17.35 30.75 5.70
N ASN A 311 -16.04 30.95 5.54
CA ASN A 311 -15.23 31.77 6.42
C ASN A 311 -14.51 32.89 5.65
N VAL A 312 -14.63 34.13 6.15
CA VAL A 312 -13.89 35.27 5.63
C VAL A 312 -12.46 35.24 6.18
N VAL A 313 -11.49 35.04 5.29
CA VAL A 313 -10.07 34.93 5.64
C VAL A 313 -9.45 36.30 5.91
N THR A 314 -9.79 37.29 5.08
CA THR A 314 -9.32 38.66 5.24
C THR A 314 -10.47 39.53 5.71
N LYS A 315 -10.41 40.01 6.96
CA LYS A 315 -11.32 41.08 7.41
C LYS A 315 -10.83 42.40 6.81
N PRO A 316 -11.67 43.15 6.06
CA PRO A 316 -11.27 44.45 5.55
C PRO A 316 -10.88 45.34 6.72
N LYS A 317 -9.63 45.82 6.76
CA LYS A 317 -9.24 46.89 7.66
C LYS A 317 -9.88 48.17 7.14
N PRO A 318 -10.62 48.96 7.95
CA PRO A 318 -11.07 50.26 7.52
C PRO A 318 -9.84 51.08 7.17
N VAL A 319 -9.79 51.60 5.94
CA VAL A 319 -8.74 52.53 5.53
C VAL A 319 -8.92 53.78 6.39
N LYS A 320 -8.01 54.02 7.34
CA LYS A 320 -7.92 55.27 8.08
C LYS A 320 -7.51 56.35 7.10
N GLY A 321 -8.41 57.30 6.78
CA GLY A 321 -8.10 58.53 6.14
C GLY A 321 -8.58 58.70 4.69
N GLN A 322 -9.88 58.92 4.53
CA GLN A 322 -10.40 59.87 3.55
C GLN A 322 -11.49 60.67 4.27
N LYS A 323 -11.07 61.85 4.75
CA LYS A 323 -11.97 62.96 5.04
C LYS A 323 -12.26 63.66 3.74
#